data_8638804c4c032f53ea32deb9455a8d1d
#
_entry.id   8638804c4c032f53ea32deb9455a8d1d
#
_cell.length_a   1.000
_cell.length_b   1.000
_cell.length_c   1.000
_cell.angle_alpha   90.00
_cell.angle_beta   90.00
_cell.angle_gamma   90.00
#
_symmetry.space_group_name_H-M   'P 1'
#
loop_
_entity.id
_entity.type
_entity.pdbx_description
1 polymer ?
#
loop_
_entity_poly.entity_id
_entity_poly.type
_entity_poly.pdbx_seq_one_letter_code
_entity_poly.pdbx_strand_id
1 'polypeptide(L)'
;KMREEGVEFRSHIDGSKHLFTPERVMDIERTIGADIMMAFDECAPGTSDYEYAKKSLGLTERWLNRCFDRFNSTEPKYGYHQSLFPIVQGCVYPDLRKRSAEYIASKNAEGNAIGGLAVGEPTEKMYEMIEVVNEILPTDKPRYLMGVGTPVNILEGIERGVDMFDCVMPTRNGRNGMLFTKHGIMNMRNKKWEKDYSPIEADGASYVDTLYSRAYLRHLFHAQELLALQIASIHNLAFYLWLVKEARKHIIAGDF
;
A
#
# COMPACT_ATOMS: atom_id res chain seq x y z
N LYS A 1 -12.22 12.83 15.96
CA LYS A 1 -13.32 13.60 15.37
C LYS A 1 -12.77 14.39 14.19
N MET A 2 -13.38 14.27 13.03
CA MET A 2 -12.98 14.93 11.79
C MET A 2 -13.69 16.29 11.67
N ARG A 3 -12.95 17.33 11.24
CA ARG A 3 -13.43 18.70 11.06
C ARG A 3 -12.68 19.35 9.88
N GLU A 4 -13.07 20.56 9.49
CA GLU A 4 -12.38 21.32 8.43
C GLU A 4 -10.90 21.61 8.80
N GLU A 5 -10.62 21.87 10.06
CA GLU A 5 -9.27 22.19 10.55
C GLU A 5 -8.34 20.97 10.52
N GLY A 6 -8.88 19.75 10.70
CA GLY A 6 -8.11 18.51 10.81
C GLY A 6 -8.82 17.43 11.62
N VAL A 7 -8.05 16.47 12.13
CA VAL A 7 -8.55 15.30 12.87
C VAL A 7 -8.11 15.36 14.33
N GLU A 8 -9.10 15.38 15.23
CA GLU A 8 -8.88 15.22 16.67
C GLU A 8 -9.01 13.74 17.06
N PHE A 9 -7.99 13.19 17.70
CA PHE A 9 -7.99 11.81 18.19
C PHE A 9 -7.29 11.69 19.55
N ARG A 10 -7.40 10.52 20.14
CA ARG A 10 -6.65 10.15 21.35
C ARG A 10 -5.61 9.09 21.02
N SER A 11 -4.42 9.25 21.56
CA SER A 11 -3.39 8.22 21.53
C SER A 11 -3.90 6.94 22.21
N HIS A 12 -3.69 5.81 21.56
CA HIS A 12 -4.02 4.49 22.16
C HIS A 12 -3.00 4.04 23.20
N ILE A 13 -1.85 4.72 23.31
CA ILE A 13 -0.77 4.39 24.24
C ILE A 13 -1.04 5.01 25.61
N ASP A 14 -1.38 6.31 25.67
CA ASP A 14 -1.47 7.09 26.90
C ASP A 14 -2.77 7.89 27.03
N GLY A 15 -3.67 7.83 26.03
CA GLY A 15 -4.93 8.55 26.01
C GLY A 15 -4.82 10.07 25.76
N SER A 16 -3.62 10.58 25.52
CA SER A 16 -3.40 12.01 25.23
C SER A 16 -4.18 12.45 24.00
N LYS A 17 -4.66 13.71 24.00
CA LYS A 17 -5.41 14.28 22.87
C LYS A 17 -4.44 14.91 21.87
N HIS A 18 -4.68 14.64 20.60
CA HIS A 18 -3.93 15.20 19.49
C HIS A 18 -4.88 15.78 18.45
N LEU A 19 -4.43 16.87 17.83
CA LEU A 19 -5.04 17.45 16.63
C LEU A 19 -4.03 17.37 15.49
N PHE A 20 -4.35 16.61 14.45
CA PHE A 20 -3.61 16.60 13.19
C PHE A 20 -4.29 17.55 12.21
N THR A 21 -3.60 18.60 11.84
CA THR A 21 -3.96 19.46 10.71
C THR A 21 -3.06 19.13 9.52
N PRO A 22 -3.44 19.47 8.28
CA PRO A 22 -2.56 19.29 7.12
C PRO A 22 -1.16 19.84 7.33
N GLU A 23 -1.03 21.05 7.87
CA GLU A 23 0.26 21.70 8.13
C GLU A 23 1.09 20.91 9.15
N ARG A 24 0.44 20.50 10.25
CA ARG A 24 1.11 19.71 11.30
C ARG A 24 1.60 18.35 10.79
N VAL A 25 0.83 17.71 9.92
CA VAL A 25 1.23 16.43 9.31
C VAL A 25 2.47 16.65 8.43
N MET A 26 2.51 17.68 7.62
CA MET A 26 3.71 18.03 6.83
C MET A 26 4.94 18.26 7.72
N ASP A 27 4.78 18.97 8.85
CA ASP A 27 5.88 19.20 9.80
C ASP A 27 6.36 17.90 10.46
N ILE A 28 5.44 16.97 10.76
CA ILE A 28 5.77 15.65 11.31
C ILE A 28 6.56 14.84 10.27
N GLU A 29 6.09 14.75 9.02
CA GLU A 29 6.76 14.01 7.97
C GLU A 29 8.13 14.60 7.61
N ARG A 30 8.28 15.92 7.62
CA ARG A 30 9.59 16.58 7.55
C ARG A 30 10.51 16.14 8.69
N THR A 31 9.96 15.93 9.89
CA THR A 31 10.74 15.49 11.06
C THR A 31 11.09 14.00 11.00
N ILE A 32 10.20 13.16 10.47
CA ILE A 32 10.47 11.74 10.19
C ILE A 32 11.56 11.61 9.12
N GLY A 33 11.56 12.49 8.12
CA GLY A 33 12.55 12.49 7.05
C GLY A 33 12.27 11.43 5.97
N ALA A 34 11.02 11.12 5.68
CA ALA A 34 10.68 10.23 4.57
C ALA A 34 11.06 10.84 3.21
N ASP A 35 11.56 10.03 2.28
CA ASP A 35 11.84 10.47 0.90
C ASP A 35 10.55 10.88 0.18
N ILE A 36 9.47 10.14 0.42
CA ILE A 36 8.13 10.43 -0.09
C ILE A 36 7.21 10.75 1.09
N MET A 37 6.66 11.95 1.09
CA MET A 37 5.66 12.43 2.04
C MET A 37 4.28 12.28 1.42
N MET A 38 3.30 11.84 2.21
CA MET A 38 1.91 11.69 1.74
C MET A 38 1.07 12.88 2.16
N ALA A 39 0.27 13.42 1.25
CA ALA A 39 -0.66 14.47 1.61
C ALA A 39 -1.71 13.95 2.62
N PHE A 40 -2.11 14.81 3.56
CA PHE A 40 -3.14 14.46 4.53
C PHE A 40 -4.52 14.44 3.88
N ASP A 41 -5.24 13.32 3.97
CA ASP A 41 -6.49 13.07 3.30
C ASP A 41 -7.56 12.44 4.21
N GLU A 42 -8.78 12.37 3.72
CA GLU A 42 -9.85 11.53 4.27
C GLU A 42 -10.08 10.32 3.39
N CYS A 43 -9.67 9.14 3.86
CA CYS A 43 -10.02 7.87 3.24
C CYS A 43 -11.42 7.46 3.68
N ALA A 44 -12.45 7.80 2.88
CA ALA A 44 -13.82 7.38 3.15
C ALA A 44 -13.98 5.86 2.97
N PRO A 45 -14.82 5.17 3.81
CA PRO A 45 -15.11 3.76 3.61
C PRO A 45 -15.65 3.48 2.21
N GLY A 46 -15.23 2.35 1.59
CA GLY A 46 -15.64 1.97 0.24
C GLY A 46 -17.15 1.77 0.06
N THR A 47 -17.87 1.57 1.18
CA THR A 47 -19.33 1.43 1.23
C THR A 47 -20.08 2.75 1.46
N SER A 48 -19.37 3.90 1.48
CA SER A 48 -19.97 5.21 1.67
C SER A 48 -20.93 5.55 0.53
N ASP A 49 -22.03 6.25 0.87
CA ASP A 49 -22.91 6.80 -0.15
C ASP A 49 -22.24 7.94 -0.95
N TYR A 50 -22.85 8.29 -2.08
CA TYR A 50 -22.30 9.28 -3.00
C TYR A 50 -22.13 10.67 -2.36
N GLU A 51 -23.10 11.12 -1.56
CA GLU A 51 -23.06 12.45 -0.95
C GLU A 51 -21.94 12.55 0.09
N TYR A 52 -21.74 11.49 0.90
CA TYR A 52 -20.61 11.43 1.82
C TYR A 52 -19.28 11.40 1.07
N ALA A 53 -19.14 10.53 0.06
CA ALA A 53 -17.94 10.43 -0.75
C ALA A 53 -17.58 11.77 -1.41
N LYS A 54 -18.55 12.48 -1.96
CA LYS A 54 -18.39 13.81 -2.55
C LYS A 54 -17.96 14.88 -1.53
N LYS A 55 -18.56 14.85 -0.34
CA LYS A 55 -18.19 15.77 0.75
C LYS A 55 -16.77 15.51 1.24
N SER A 56 -16.42 14.25 1.46
CA SER A 56 -15.10 13.78 1.86
C SER A 56 -14.03 14.19 0.83
N LEU A 57 -14.30 13.97 -0.45
CA LEU A 57 -13.43 14.41 -1.54
C LEU A 57 -13.17 15.92 -1.49
N GLY A 58 -14.22 16.73 -1.32
CA GLY A 58 -14.07 18.18 -1.20
C GLY A 58 -13.24 18.61 0.00
N LEU A 59 -13.29 17.89 1.12
CA LEU A 59 -12.42 18.11 2.28
C LEU A 59 -10.98 17.78 1.96
N THR A 60 -10.73 16.61 1.36
CA THR A 60 -9.41 16.16 0.91
C THR A 60 -8.75 17.16 -0.05
N GLU A 61 -9.50 17.72 -1.01
CA GLU A 61 -9.00 18.75 -1.93
C GLU A 61 -8.54 20.03 -1.20
N ARG A 62 -9.30 20.48 -0.20
CA ARG A 62 -8.92 21.65 0.61
C ARG A 62 -7.70 21.38 1.49
N TRP A 63 -7.65 20.20 2.11
CA TRP A 63 -6.50 19.78 2.90
C TRP A 63 -5.24 19.62 2.04
N LEU A 64 -5.39 19.11 0.82
CA LEU A 64 -4.27 19.00 -0.12
C LEU A 64 -3.63 20.36 -0.43
N ASN A 65 -4.41 21.41 -0.64
CA ASN A 65 -3.86 22.76 -0.83
C ASN A 65 -3.02 23.19 0.37
N ARG A 66 -3.55 23.00 1.58
CA ARG A 66 -2.84 23.34 2.83
C ARG A 66 -1.56 22.52 3.01
N CYS A 67 -1.56 21.24 2.59
CA CYS A 67 -0.35 20.42 2.57
C CYS A 67 0.70 21.00 1.61
N PHE A 68 0.32 21.35 0.38
CA PHE A 68 1.24 21.96 -0.59
C PHE A 68 1.78 23.31 -0.10
N ASP A 69 0.92 24.17 0.43
CA ASP A 69 1.34 25.48 0.96
C ASP A 69 2.37 25.30 2.08
N ARG A 70 2.13 24.35 3.01
CA ARG A 70 3.07 24.05 4.09
C ARG A 70 4.34 23.42 3.59
N PHE A 71 4.26 22.44 2.70
CA PHE A 71 5.40 21.76 2.10
C PHE A 71 6.33 22.76 1.39
N ASN A 72 5.76 23.66 0.56
CA ASN A 72 6.50 24.66 -0.20
C ASN A 72 7.09 25.79 0.67
N SER A 73 6.52 26.02 1.86
CA SER A 73 7.01 27.04 2.82
C SER A 73 8.02 26.50 3.82
N THR A 74 8.38 25.21 3.75
CA THR A 74 9.31 24.55 4.68
C THR A 74 10.42 23.83 3.94
N GLU A 75 11.65 23.88 4.48
CA GLU A 75 12.80 23.19 3.93
C GLU A 75 12.94 21.76 4.50
N PRO A 76 13.52 20.82 3.73
CA PRO A 76 13.93 19.52 4.24
C PRO A 76 14.91 19.65 5.41
N LYS A 77 14.69 18.87 6.48
CA LYS A 77 15.50 18.98 7.71
C LYS A 77 16.87 18.31 7.63
N TYR A 78 17.04 17.34 6.71
CA TYR A 78 18.19 16.45 6.69
C TYR A 78 19.07 16.60 5.44
N GLY A 79 18.89 17.66 4.67
CA GLY A 79 19.75 18.00 3.53
C GLY A 79 19.54 17.17 2.27
N TYR A 80 18.47 16.38 2.19
CA TYR A 80 18.07 15.68 0.97
C TYR A 80 16.65 16.09 0.53
N HIS A 81 16.37 15.88 -0.74
CA HIS A 81 15.08 16.17 -1.32
C HIS A 81 13.99 15.22 -0.79
N GLN A 82 12.79 15.76 -0.57
CA GLN A 82 11.60 14.99 -0.22
C GLN A 82 10.48 15.36 -1.20
N SER A 83 9.77 14.35 -1.71
CA SER A 83 8.65 14.54 -2.63
C SER A 83 7.32 14.49 -1.87
N LEU A 84 6.36 15.34 -2.22
CA LEU A 84 4.99 15.28 -1.71
C LEU A 84 4.09 14.61 -2.74
N PHE A 85 3.49 13.47 -2.39
CA PHE A 85 2.51 12.76 -3.22
C PHE A 85 1.09 13.09 -2.78
N PRO A 86 0.27 13.71 -3.64
CA PRO A 86 -1.16 13.84 -3.44
C PRO A 86 -1.87 12.51 -3.64
N ILE A 87 -3.07 12.35 -3.07
CA ILE A 87 -3.83 11.10 -3.03
C ILE A 87 -5.17 11.26 -3.73
N VAL A 88 -5.41 10.48 -4.78
CA VAL A 88 -6.73 10.37 -5.43
C VAL A 88 -7.69 9.67 -4.50
N GLN A 89 -8.85 10.30 -4.24
CA GLN A 89 -9.97 9.73 -3.48
C GLN A 89 -11.24 9.71 -4.35
N GLY A 90 -12.39 9.29 -3.80
CA GLY A 90 -13.68 9.27 -4.53
C GLY A 90 -14.42 7.94 -4.45
N CYS A 91 -14.03 7.05 -3.52
CA CYS A 91 -14.62 5.71 -3.32
C CYS A 91 -14.72 4.93 -4.65
N VAL A 92 -15.87 4.37 -4.95
CA VAL A 92 -16.16 3.59 -6.17
C VAL A 92 -16.98 4.36 -7.23
N TYR A 93 -16.96 5.69 -7.16
CA TYR A 93 -17.71 6.57 -8.04
C TYR A 93 -16.81 7.14 -9.14
N PRO A 94 -17.00 6.74 -10.42
CA PRO A 94 -16.10 7.13 -11.51
C PRO A 94 -15.98 8.64 -11.72
N ASP A 95 -17.06 9.38 -11.58
CA ASP A 95 -17.09 10.85 -11.73
C ASP A 95 -16.28 11.55 -10.62
N LEU A 96 -16.37 11.06 -9.37
CA LEU A 96 -15.57 11.58 -8.26
C LEU A 96 -14.10 11.23 -8.43
N ARG A 97 -13.78 10.01 -8.89
CA ARG A 97 -12.41 9.59 -9.22
C ARG A 97 -11.80 10.44 -10.32
N LYS A 98 -12.54 10.69 -11.40
CA LYS A 98 -12.11 11.59 -12.50
C LYS A 98 -11.81 12.98 -11.98
N ARG A 99 -12.76 13.59 -11.27
CA ARG A 99 -12.59 14.92 -10.65
C ARG A 99 -11.32 14.97 -9.75
N SER A 100 -11.16 13.96 -8.91
CA SER A 100 -9.99 13.86 -8.03
C SER A 100 -8.69 13.76 -8.82
N ALA A 101 -8.62 12.87 -9.81
CA ALA A 101 -7.44 12.67 -10.64
C ALA A 101 -7.08 13.92 -11.44
N GLU A 102 -8.04 14.63 -12.04
CA GLU A 102 -7.83 15.90 -12.73
C GLU A 102 -7.29 16.97 -11.79
N TYR A 103 -7.88 17.09 -10.60
CA TYR A 103 -7.43 18.05 -9.59
C TYR A 103 -5.99 17.77 -9.14
N ILE A 104 -5.66 16.50 -8.89
CA ILE A 104 -4.31 16.06 -8.47
C ILE A 104 -3.30 16.24 -9.60
N ALA A 105 -3.61 15.84 -10.83
CA ALA A 105 -2.74 16.04 -12.00
C ALA A 105 -2.39 17.53 -12.18
N SER A 106 -3.35 18.45 -11.91
CA SER A 106 -3.10 19.90 -11.99
C SER A 106 -2.06 20.43 -10.99
N LYS A 107 -1.76 19.68 -9.92
CA LYS A 107 -0.73 20.04 -8.92
C LYS A 107 0.69 19.81 -9.43
N ASN A 108 0.84 19.04 -10.49
CA ASN A 108 2.14 18.72 -11.09
C ASN A 108 3.17 18.17 -10.08
N ALA A 109 2.72 17.35 -9.13
CA ALA A 109 3.56 16.69 -8.13
C ALA A 109 4.57 15.73 -8.78
N GLU A 110 5.59 15.31 -8.05
CA GLU A 110 6.62 14.37 -8.54
C GLU A 110 6.13 12.94 -8.65
N GLY A 111 5.03 12.60 -7.99
CA GLY A 111 4.32 11.33 -8.08
C GLY A 111 2.91 11.49 -7.55
N ASN A 112 2.06 10.50 -7.78
CA ASN A 112 0.64 10.54 -7.42
C ASN A 112 0.23 9.22 -6.77
N ALA A 113 -0.58 9.28 -5.71
CA ALA A 113 -1.12 8.10 -5.07
C ALA A 113 -2.60 7.88 -5.40
N ILE A 114 -3.00 6.61 -5.40
CA ILE A 114 -4.38 6.16 -5.58
C ILE A 114 -4.81 5.53 -4.25
N GLY A 115 -5.60 6.26 -3.48
CA GLY A 115 -6.12 5.83 -2.19
C GLY A 115 -7.59 5.44 -2.24
N GLY A 116 -8.15 5.02 -1.09
CA GLY A 116 -9.57 4.71 -0.93
C GLY A 116 -10.07 3.54 -1.78
N LEU A 117 -9.19 2.60 -2.10
CA LEU A 117 -9.47 1.30 -2.72
C LEU A 117 -9.00 0.17 -1.80
N ALA A 118 -9.47 -1.06 -2.04
CA ALA A 118 -9.28 -2.21 -1.15
C ALA A 118 -9.82 -1.98 0.28
N VAL A 119 -10.90 -1.21 0.40
CA VAL A 119 -11.57 -0.84 1.66
C VAL A 119 -13.00 -1.40 1.76
N GLY A 120 -13.26 -2.53 1.08
CA GLY A 120 -14.51 -3.29 1.16
C GLY A 120 -15.29 -3.43 -0.15
N GLU A 121 -14.85 -2.82 -1.24
CA GLU A 121 -15.43 -2.99 -2.57
C GLU A 121 -15.01 -4.34 -3.21
N PRO A 122 -15.78 -4.84 -4.22
CA PRO A 122 -15.36 -5.96 -5.04
C PRO A 122 -14.07 -5.64 -5.83
N THR A 123 -13.23 -6.66 -6.05
CA THR A 123 -11.93 -6.53 -6.74
C THR A 123 -12.07 -5.94 -8.15
N GLU A 124 -13.08 -6.35 -8.89
CA GLU A 124 -13.36 -5.85 -10.25
C GLU A 124 -13.65 -4.34 -10.24
N LYS A 125 -14.34 -3.88 -9.19
CA LYS A 125 -14.63 -2.46 -9.02
C LYS A 125 -13.37 -1.65 -8.70
N MET A 126 -12.46 -2.23 -7.93
CA MET A 126 -11.15 -1.63 -7.69
C MET A 126 -10.37 -1.48 -9.01
N TYR A 127 -10.33 -2.51 -9.87
CA TYR A 127 -9.65 -2.44 -11.17
C TYR A 127 -10.26 -1.38 -12.10
N GLU A 128 -11.59 -1.34 -12.20
CA GLU A 128 -12.31 -0.29 -12.95
C GLU A 128 -11.90 1.12 -12.47
N MET A 129 -11.81 1.35 -11.17
CA MET A 129 -11.43 2.65 -10.62
C MET A 129 -9.96 3.00 -10.88
N ILE A 130 -9.06 2.02 -10.90
CA ILE A 130 -7.66 2.22 -11.28
C ILE A 130 -7.56 2.66 -12.75
N GLU A 131 -8.28 2.01 -13.64
CA GLU A 131 -8.33 2.37 -15.08
C GLU A 131 -8.82 3.82 -15.27
N VAL A 132 -9.95 4.16 -14.64
CA VAL A 132 -10.53 5.52 -14.68
C VAL A 132 -9.52 6.59 -14.23
N VAL A 133 -8.74 6.31 -13.19
CA VAL A 133 -7.75 7.25 -12.64
C VAL A 133 -6.52 7.33 -13.53
N ASN A 134 -6.03 6.20 -14.02
CA ASN A 134 -4.79 6.11 -14.80
C ASN A 134 -4.93 6.62 -16.25
N GLU A 135 -6.16 6.79 -16.76
CA GLU A 135 -6.43 7.55 -18.00
C GLU A 135 -6.08 9.05 -17.85
N ILE A 136 -6.03 9.57 -16.61
CA ILE A 136 -5.87 11.00 -16.33
C ILE A 136 -4.51 11.32 -15.70
N LEU A 137 -4.02 10.47 -14.79
CA LEU A 137 -2.75 10.71 -14.12
C LEU A 137 -1.56 10.65 -15.12
N PRO A 138 -0.54 11.55 -14.96
CA PRO A 138 0.63 11.58 -15.82
C PRO A 138 1.31 10.21 -15.93
N THR A 139 1.71 9.81 -17.13
CA THR A 139 2.39 8.53 -17.42
C THR A 139 3.89 8.57 -17.14
N ASP A 140 4.46 9.76 -17.06
CA ASP A 140 5.87 10.02 -16.80
C ASP A 140 6.19 10.19 -15.30
N LYS A 141 5.20 9.99 -14.43
CA LYS A 141 5.33 10.11 -12.97
C LYS A 141 4.86 8.85 -12.25
N PRO A 142 5.52 8.48 -11.12
CA PRO A 142 5.11 7.33 -10.34
C PRO A 142 3.65 7.37 -9.93
N ARG A 143 2.94 6.24 -10.08
CA ARG A 143 1.57 6.00 -9.65
C ARG A 143 1.58 4.97 -8.53
N TYR A 144 1.22 5.37 -7.34
CA TYR A 144 1.29 4.55 -6.13
C TYR A 144 -0.10 4.09 -5.69
N LEU A 145 -0.41 2.80 -5.81
CA LEU A 145 -1.66 2.20 -5.31
C LEU A 145 -1.49 1.80 -3.85
N MET A 146 -2.19 2.50 -2.97
CA MET A 146 -2.05 2.35 -1.51
C MET A 146 -2.80 1.14 -0.97
N GLY A 147 -2.14 0.37 -0.10
CA GLY A 147 -2.75 -0.71 0.68
C GLY A 147 -3.07 -2.00 -0.08
N VAL A 148 -2.63 -2.14 -1.33
CA VAL A 148 -2.91 -3.28 -2.22
C VAL A 148 -1.62 -4.05 -2.49
N GLY A 149 -1.55 -5.34 -2.47
CA GLY A 149 -2.58 -6.33 -2.24
C GLY A 149 -2.03 -7.77 -2.35
N THR A 150 -2.89 -8.67 -2.88
CA THR A 150 -2.45 -10.03 -3.21
C THR A 150 -1.48 -10.03 -4.40
N PRO A 151 -0.72 -11.12 -4.64
CA PRO A 151 0.13 -11.22 -5.84
C PRO A 151 -0.62 -10.95 -7.15
N VAL A 152 -1.86 -11.44 -7.26
CA VAL A 152 -2.72 -11.19 -8.43
C VAL A 152 -3.07 -9.70 -8.54
N ASN A 153 -3.48 -9.06 -7.44
CA ASN A 153 -3.83 -7.63 -7.48
C ASN A 153 -2.64 -6.74 -7.87
N ILE A 154 -1.42 -7.15 -7.51
CA ILE A 154 -0.19 -6.42 -7.90
C ILE A 154 0.03 -6.52 -9.41
N LEU A 155 -0.05 -7.73 -10.00
CA LEU A 155 0.12 -7.92 -11.45
C LEU A 155 -0.97 -7.18 -12.23
N GLU A 156 -2.23 -7.31 -11.83
CA GLU A 156 -3.37 -6.60 -12.41
C GLU A 156 -3.23 -5.06 -12.29
N GLY A 157 -2.66 -4.59 -11.17
CA GLY A 157 -2.36 -3.18 -10.97
C GLY A 157 -1.25 -2.68 -11.91
N ILE A 158 -0.18 -3.48 -12.08
CA ILE A 158 0.93 -3.17 -13.00
C ILE A 158 0.41 -3.10 -14.45
N GLU A 159 -0.40 -4.06 -14.88
CA GLU A 159 -1.02 -4.07 -16.22
C GLU A 159 -1.83 -2.80 -16.49
N ARG A 160 -2.44 -2.24 -15.44
CA ARG A 160 -3.20 -0.98 -15.49
C ARG A 160 -2.35 0.29 -15.26
N GLY A 161 -1.03 0.16 -15.23
CA GLY A 161 -0.11 1.29 -15.16
C GLY A 161 0.19 1.80 -13.74
N VAL A 162 0.11 0.94 -12.74
CA VAL A 162 0.56 1.24 -11.37
C VAL A 162 2.03 0.87 -11.20
N ASP A 163 2.81 1.74 -10.56
CA ASP A 163 4.26 1.59 -10.40
C ASP A 163 4.69 1.17 -8.99
N MET A 164 3.93 1.56 -7.96
CA MET A 164 4.29 1.37 -6.56
C MET A 164 3.13 0.80 -5.75
N PHE A 165 3.47 -0.05 -4.76
CA PHE A 165 2.52 -0.72 -3.90
C PHE A 165 3.04 -0.79 -2.47
N ASP A 166 2.12 -0.81 -1.50
CA ASP A 166 2.36 -1.28 -0.15
C ASP A 166 1.24 -2.22 0.27
N CYS A 167 1.52 -3.16 1.13
CA CYS A 167 0.47 -3.93 1.78
C CYS A 167 0.95 -4.69 3.01
N VAL A 168 0.01 -5.03 3.90
CA VAL A 168 0.29 -5.86 5.08
C VAL A 168 0.30 -7.36 4.77
N MET A 169 -0.14 -7.76 3.58
CA MET A 169 -0.39 -9.17 3.21
C MET A 169 0.83 -10.08 3.39
N PRO A 170 2.05 -9.72 2.97
CA PRO A 170 3.21 -10.62 3.13
C PRO A 170 3.43 -11.03 4.59
N THR A 171 3.52 -10.07 5.48
CA THR A 171 3.82 -10.32 6.89
C THR A 171 2.61 -10.82 7.67
N ARG A 172 1.41 -10.28 7.41
CA ARG A 172 0.16 -10.70 8.06
C ARG A 172 -0.17 -12.15 7.72
N ASN A 173 -0.11 -12.54 6.45
CA ASN A 173 -0.35 -13.92 6.02
C ASN A 173 0.76 -14.85 6.50
N GLY A 174 2.03 -14.41 6.45
CA GLY A 174 3.15 -15.16 6.99
C GLY A 174 2.95 -15.51 8.47
N ARG A 175 2.61 -14.53 9.30
CA ARG A 175 2.32 -14.75 10.73
C ARG A 175 1.14 -15.70 10.97
N ASN A 176 0.22 -15.84 10.02
CA ASN A 176 -0.88 -16.79 10.06
C ASN A 176 -0.55 -18.16 9.45
N GLY A 177 0.70 -18.35 8.99
CA GLY A 177 1.17 -19.61 8.40
C GLY A 177 0.81 -19.79 6.93
N MET A 178 0.44 -18.71 6.23
CA MET A 178 0.21 -18.71 4.79
C MET A 178 1.43 -18.17 4.06
N LEU A 179 2.04 -18.99 3.19
CA LEU A 179 3.16 -18.63 2.34
C LEU A 179 2.70 -18.48 0.89
N PHE A 180 3.20 -17.46 0.22
CA PHE A 180 3.07 -17.28 -1.22
C PHE A 180 4.32 -17.85 -1.91
N THR A 181 4.13 -18.76 -2.87
CA THR A 181 5.23 -19.39 -3.60
C THR A 181 5.00 -19.27 -5.10
N LYS A 182 6.03 -19.51 -5.90
CA LYS A 182 5.94 -19.60 -7.36
C LYS A 182 4.97 -20.69 -7.84
N HIS A 183 4.65 -21.65 -6.96
CA HIS A 183 3.77 -22.80 -7.23
C HIS A 183 2.39 -22.67 -6.59
N GLY A 184 2.07 -21.49 -6.02
CA GLY A 184 0.79 -21.22 -5.37
C GLY A 184 0.91 -21.03 -3.86
N ILE A 185 -0.21 -21.08 -3.17
CA ILE A 185 -0.31 -20.79 -1.73
C ILE A 185 -0.05 -22.06 -0.91
N MET A 186 0.83 -21.95 0.09
CA MET A 186 1.09 -23.01 1.08
C MET A 186 0.57 -22.58 2.46
N ASN A 187 -0.38 -23.35 3.02
CA ASN A 187 -0.77 -23.19 4.42
C ASN A 187 0.07 -24.16 5.28
N MET A 188 0.99 -23.62 6.07
CA MET A 188 1.94 -24.38 6.86
C MET A 188 1.31 -25.14 8.04
N ARG A 189 0.07 -24.83 8.41
CA ARG A 189 -0.66 -25.57 9.44
C ARG A 189 -1.22 -26.91 8.94
N ASN A 190 -1.25 -27.14 7.64
CA ASN A 190 -1.77 -28.38 7.04
C ASN A 190 -0.93 -29.59 7.43
N LYS A 191 -1.62 -30.71 7.75
CA LYS A 191 -0.98 -31.99 8.15
C LYS A 191 -0.09 -32.57 7.05
N LYS A 192 -0.35 -32.29 5.78
CA LYS A 192 0.44 -32.81 4.66
C LYS A 192 1.95 -32.45 4.75
N TRP A 193 2.30 -31.39 5.48
CA TRP A 193 3.70 -30.95 5.64
C TRP A 193 4.42 -31.61 6.82
N GLU A 194 3.74 -32.44 7.63
CA GLU A 194 4.28 -33.00 8.88
C GLU A 194 5.56 -33.83 8.68
N LYS A 195 5.66 -34.53 7.56
CA LYS A 195 6.80 -35.39 7.19
C LYS A 195 7.47 -34.95 5.88
N ASP A 196 7.25 -33.71 5.47
CA ASP A 196 7.88 -33.15 4.27
C ASP A 196 9.17 -32.43 4.65
N TYR A 197 10.29 -33.16 4.53
CA TYR A 197 11.63 -32.66 4.86
C TYR A 197 12.29 -31.90 3.70
N SER A 198 11.60 -31.69 2.60
CA SER A 198 12.08 -30.84 1.51
C SER A 198 12.17 -29.36 1.94
N PRO A 199 12.99 -28.55 1.25
CA PRO A 199 13.03 -27.10 1.46
C PRO A 199 11.65 -26.45 1.37
N ILE A 200 11.47 -25.29 1.99
CA ILE A 200 10.21 -24.53 1.88
C ILE A 200 9.91 -24.29 0.39
N GLU A 201 10.89 -23.75 -0.33
CA GLU A 201 10.84 -23.56 -1.79
C GLU A 201 12.27 -23.69 -2.35
N ALA A 202 12.54 -24.73 -3.15
CA ALA A 202 13.90 -25.05 -3.59
C ALA A 202 14.52 -23.95 -4.48
N ASP A 203 13.68 -23.26 -5.25
CA ASP A 203 14.04 -22.13 -6.13
C ASP A 203 13.53 -20.78 -5.57
N GLY A 204 13.29 -20.72 -4.25
CA GLY A 204 12.80 -19.53 -3.55
C GLY A 204 13.75 -18.35 -3.62
N ALA A 205 13.21 -17.17 -3.33
CA ALA A 205 13.94 -15.90 -3.44
C ALA A 205 14.72 -15.52 -2.17
N SER A 206 14.62 -16.31 -1.10
CA SER A 206 15.17 -16.01 0.22
C SER A 206 16.03 -17.16 0.75
N TYR A 207 17.00 -16.83 1.61
CA TYR A 207 17.83 -17.83 2.29
C TYR A 207 17.03 -18.79 3.19
N VAL A 208 15.89 -18.35 3.74
CA VAL A 208 15.05 -19.20 4.58
C VAL A 208 14.41 -20.34 3.78
N ASP A 209 14.25 -20.16 2.46
CA ASP A 209 13.56 -21.11 1.60
C ASP A 209 14.29 -22.43 1.45
N THR A 210 15.63 -22.39 1.46
CA THR A 210 16.51 -23.55 1.36
C THR A 210 17.07 -24.01 2.71
N LEU A 211 17.15 -23.10 3.70
CA LEU A 211 17.73 -23.40 5.02
C LEU A 211 16.78 -24.25 5.87
N TYR A 212 15.47 -24.04 5.74
CA TYR A 212 14.47 -24.72 6.57
C TYR A 212 13.60 -25.66 5.75
N SER A 213 13.20 -26.82 6.36
CA SER A 213 12.26 -27.73 5.75
C SER A 213 10.80 -27.34 6.06
N ARG A 214 9.90 -27.78 5.21
CA ARG A 214 8.44 -27.62 5.41
C ARG A 214 7.97 -28.26 6.72
N ALA A 215 8.47 -29.47 7.03
CA ALA A 215 8.15 -30.17 8.29
C ALA A 215 8.60 -29.37 9.51
N TYR A 216 9.82 -28.79 9.48
CA TYR A 216 10.33 -27.98 10.59
C TYR A 216 9.52 -26.70 10.75
N LEU A 217 9.26 -25.97 9.68
CA LEU A 217 8.44 -24.73 9.75
C LEU A 217 7.04 -25.03 10.28
N ARG A 218 6.40 -26.13 9.81
CA ARG A 218 5.12 -26.57 10.37
C ARG A 218 5.20 -26.84 11.87
N HIS A 219 6.25 -27.57 12.31
CA HIS A 219 6.48 -27.84 13.75
C HIS A 219 6.54 -26.54 14.54
N LEU A 220 7.31 -25.56 14.09
CA LEU A 220 7.43 -24.25 14.75
C LEU A 220 6.08 -23.52 14.88
N PHE A 221 5.21 -23.57 13.85
CA PHE A 221 3.86 -23.01 13.93
C PHE A 221 2.98 -23.73 14.97
N HIS A 222 3.10 -25.06 15.08
CA HIS A 222 2.36 -25.83 16.09
C HIS A 222 2.88 -25.58 17.51
N ALA A 223 4.19 -25.43 17.66
CA ALA A 223 4.84 -25.09 18.92
C ALA A 223 4.68 -23.61 19.31
N GLN A 224 4.08 -22.79 18.44
CA GLN A 224 3.89 -21.33 18.63
C GLN A 224 5.21 -20.57 18.80
N GLU A 225 6.27 -21.02 18.16
CA GLU A 225 7.58 -20.39 18.21
C GLU A 225 7.63 -19.11 17.35
N LEU A 226 8.24 -18.05 17.88
CA LEU A 226 8.40 -16.77 17.16
C LEU A 226 9.21 -16.93 15.86
N LEU A 227 10.14 -17.89 15.82
CA LEU A 227 10.93 -18.18 14.63
C LEU A 227 10.06 -18.56 13.43
N ALA A 228 8.90 -19.23 13.65
CA ALA A 228 7.95 -19.51 12.57
C ALA A 228 7.46 -18.23 11.88
N LEU A 229 7.14 -17.20 12.68
CA LEU A 229 6.62 -15.92 12.18
C LEU A 229 7.70 -15.14 11.42
N GLN A 230 8.95 -15.22 11.88
CA GLN A 230 10.10 -14.60 11.21
C GLN A 230 10.37 -15.26 9.86
N ILE A 231 10.53 -16.60 9.83
CA ILE A 231 10.76 -17.35 8.60
C ILE A 231 9.69 -17.06 7.56
N ALA A 232 8.42 -17.18 7.96
CA ALA A 232 7.29 -16.97 7.06
C ALA A 232 7.17 -15.53 6.54
N SER A 233 7.49 -14.54 7.39
CA SER A 233 7.50 -13.12 6.98
C SER A 233 8.63 -12.82 5.99
N ILE A 234 9.84 -13.33 6.26
CA ILE A 234 11.01 -13.16 5.36
C ILE A 234 10.73 -13.82 4.00
N HIS A 235 10.22 -15.07 4.01
CA HIS A 235 9.83 -15.76 2.79
C HIS A 235 8.83 -14.94 1.95
N ASN A 236 7.72 -14.52 2.55
CA ASN A 236 6.68 -13.78 1.83
C ASN A 236 7.18 -12.43 1.31
N LEU A 237 7.97 -11.69 2.09
CA LEU A 237 8.55 -10.42 1.64
C LEU A 237 9.49 -10.64 0.45
N ALA A 238 10.35 -11.66 0.51
CA ALA A 238 11.25 -12.00 -0.59
C ALA A 238 10.47 -12.42 -1.85
N PHE A 239 9.38 -13.19 -1.70
CA PHE A 239 8.51 -13.55 -2.80
C PHE A 239 7.88 -12.33 -3.48
N TYR A 240 7.33 -11.38 -2.70
CA TYR A 240 6.72 -10.17 -3.26
C TYR A 240 7.76 -9.28 -3.98
N LEU A 241 8.96 -9.14 -3.41
CA LEU A 241 10.05 -8.41 -4.06
C LEU A 241 10.53 -9.10 -5.34
N TRP A 242 10.57 -10.43 -5.34
CA TRP A 242 10.85 -11.22 -6.54
C TRP A 242 9.78 -11.00 -7.61
N LEU A 243 8.49 -11.08 -7.24
CA LEU A 243 7.36 -10.92 -8.16
C LEU A 243 7.43 -9.59 -8.91
N VAL A 244 7.62 -8.48 -8.21
CA VAL A 244 7.69 -7.16 -8.87
C VAL A 244 8.96 -6.98 -9.68
N LYS A 245 10.08 -7.63 -9.31
CA LYS A 245 11.30 -7.65 -10.12
C LYS A 245 11.12 -8.42 -11.43
N GLU A 246 10.44 -9.57 -11.38
CA GLU A 246 10.14 -10.34 -12.59
C GLU A 246 9.16 -9.57 -13.48
N ALA A 247 8.06 -9.02 -12.94
CA ALA A 247 7.15 -8.17 -13.69
C ALA A 247 7.92 -7.03 -14.42
N ARG A 248 8.82 -6.33 -13.70
CA ARG A 248 9.66 -5.28 -14.31
C ARG A 248 10.54 -5.80 -15.45
N LYS A 249 11.12 -7.00 -15.32
CA LYS A 249 11.92 -7.60 -16.39
C LYS A 249 11.09 -7.85 -17.65
N HIS A 250 9.88 -8.40 -17.47
CA HIS A 250 8.96 -8.67 -18.58
C HIS A 250 8.46 -7.38 -19.25
N ILE A 251 8.17 -6.33 -18.48
CA ILE A 251 7.83 -5.01 -19.03
C ILE A 251 8.98 -4.47 -19.91
N ILE A 252 10.23 -4.54 -19.42
CA ILE A 252 11.40 -4.06 -20.18
C ILE A 252 11.65 -4.90 -21.41
N ALA A 253 11.37 -6.20 -21.37
CA ALA A 253 11.48 -7.12 -22.52
C ALA A 253 10.32 -6.97 -23.51
N GLY A 254 9.20 -6.36 -23.12
CA GLY A 254 8.01 -6.18 -23.96
C GLY A 254 7.15 -7.44 -24.07
N ASP A 255 7.21 -8.33 -23.07
CA ASP A 255 6.48 -9.60 -23.01
C ASP A 255 5.67 -9.79 -21.69
N PHE A 256 5.35 -8.70 -21.03
CA PHE A 256 4.49 -8.67 -19.83
C PHE A 256 3.02 -8.83 -20.19
#